data_7975cb2b936952aa577ff51943bcfbba
#
_entry.id   7975cb2b936952aa577ff51943bcfbba
#
_cell.length_a   1.000
_cell.length_b   1.000
_cell.length_c   1.000
_cell.angle_alpha   90.00
_cell.angle_beta   90.00
_cell.angle_gamma   90.00
#
_symmetry.space_group_name_H-M   'P 1'
#
loop_
_entity.id
_entity.type
_entity.pdbx_description
1 polymer ?
#
loop_
_entity_poly.entity_id
_entity_poly.type
_entity_poly.pdbx_seq_one_letter_code
_entity_poly.pdbx_strand_id
1 'polypeptide(L)'
;MSKKWIAMLLALCMVLALMAGCGGSPAGSAPASGAEAAPSEETAEAPAAEEAPAEAAPAVEEAPAPEEASAEEPAEPEVQAPTNEFYSEHIGVKDYDLPLFDGEGYTFSIFWVKLGAMGGAEQPDKKDLLFWQRVQEELDVTIDFQQRSEAVCAEQYNLMIASGDMTDLIYESNCGQMGSTSVYNGGYDKAIEDDVYVDLTDLIPEYAPNYYDILMHDENLRKDLTTDTGKLYSIAMIYDQPQGVREGPLVRKDYLEETGLPDPVTCEDWTEVFKAMKANGVQYPMGVSNGGDIRGGFFCNAFGTSGGHAFKVDLKTGELVYDGTSDELRDFVEFFSENFQAGMIDPDYAYAQMFDTSLQTSGATALWGGMDRDLVMMKESYDMDLKAVPMTYPEGSEAPKMYSYEYAKQRNSGMKNTVVTTSCEEPEKVLTVLDWFFSTDGASAVNFGFNEGESYEVVNGVKQWLPFMNERNEDLVSYELIYALDEGPSFQIVNKRNPVSADYVIEAKKIWLDVDTSKALYSATPTLAFTAEESEDMASVNTDIWTTVATEISRFMMGEQPLTDETWQAYCDRIDSMGLDRLQEFYENAYARYQDR
;
A
#
# COMPACT_ATOMS: atom_id res chain seq x y z
N MET A 1 41.40 -3.74 -17.89
CA MET A 1 40.01 -3.26 -17.80
C MET A 1 39.12 -4.44 -17.44
N SER A 2 38.48 -4.44 -16.29
CA SER A 2 37.67 -5.56 -15.83
C SER A 2 36.34 -5.62 -16.60
N LYS A 3 35.76 -6.82 -16.74
CA LYS A 3 34.47 -7.04 -17.44
C LYS A 3 33.33 -6.14 -16.90
N LYS A 4 33.44 -5.68 -15.65
CA LYS A 4 32.49 -4.76 -15.00
C LYS A 4 32.49 -3.36 -15.63
N TRP A 5 33.63 -2.84 -16.09
CA TRP A 5 33.72 -1.54 -16.77
C TRP A 5 33.12 -1.55 -18.18
N ILE A 6 33.16 -2.69 -18.85
CA ILE A 6 32.57 -2.85 -20.20
C ILE A 6 31.03 -2.91 -20.10
N ALA A 7 30.50 -3.55 -19.05
CA ALA A 7 29.06 -3.58 -18.81
C ALA A 7 28.48 -2.20 -18.46
N MET A 8 29.22 -1.41 -17.65
CA MET A 8 28.83 -0.05 -17.29
C MET A 8 28.86 0.92 -18.50
N LEU A 9 29.82 0.76 -19.41
CA LEU A 9 29.88 1.53 -20.66
C LEU A 9 28.77 1.13 -21.64
N LEU A 10 28.38 -0.14 -21.67
CA LEU A 10 27.25 -0.63 -22.50
C LEU A 10 25.89 -0.16 -21.98
N ALA A 11 25.70 -0.11 -20.67
CA ALA A 11 24.49 0.44 -20.05
C ALA A 11 24.35 1.96 -20.31
N LEU A 12 25.44 2.71 -20.20
CA LEU A 12 25.46 4.15 -20.50
C LEU A 12 25.22 4.44 -21.98
N CYS A 13 25.69 3.57 -22.88
CA CYS A 13 25.41 3.68 -24.32
C CYS A 13 23.96 3.37 -24.68
N MET A 14 23.27 2.48 -23.94
CA MET A 14 21.84 2.20 -24.17
C MET A 14 20.96 3.37 -23.71
N VAL A 15 21.28 4.03 -22.62
CA VAL A 15 20.55 5.22 -22.16
C VAL A 15 20.72 6.41 -23.12
N LEU A 16 21.89 6.57 -23.72
CA LEU A 16 22.15 7.62 -24.70
C LEU A 16 21.52 7.32 -26.09
N ALA A 17 21.24 6.07 -26.42
CA ALA A 17 20.58 5.68 -27.67
C ALA A 17 19.06 5.89 -27.65
N LEU A 18 18.44 5.96 -26.46
CA LEU A 18 17.01 6.24 -26.29
C LEU A 18 16.64 7.72 -26.41
N MET A 19 17.64 8.61 -26.34
CA MET A 19 17.42 10.08 -26.47
C MET A 19 17.61 10.62 -27.89
N ALA A 20 17.91 9.78 -28.89
CA ALA A 20 18.27 10.24 -30.26
C ALA A 20 17.36 9.70 -31.38
N GLY A 21 16.13 9.32 -31.10
CA GLY A 21 15.25 8.69 -32.10
C GLY A 21 13.92 9.41 -32.33
N CYS A 22 13.94 10.64 -32.85
CA CYS A 22 12.76 11.22 -33.54
C CYS A 22 13.07 11.39 -35.02
N GLY A 23 12.37 10.66 -35.90
CA GLY A 23 12.32 10.98 -37.33
C GLY A 23 12.14 9.80 -38.29
N GLY A 24 10.91 9.59 -38.77
CA GLY A 24 10.62 9.16 -40.15
C GLY A 24 10.40 7.67 -40.45
N SER A 25 9.15 7.30 -40.68
CA SER A 25 8.73 6.11 -41.48
C SER A 25 9.09 6.26 -42.98
N PRO A 26 9.10 5.19 -43.88
CA PRO A 26 7.99 4.26 -44.07
C PRO A 26 8.30 2.81 -44.53
N ALA A 27 7.30 1.94 -44.30
CA ALA A 27 6.82 0.81 -45.13
C ALA A 27 7.74 -0.25 -45.76
N GLY A 28 7.39 -1.53 -45.56
CA GLY A 28 7.73 -2.60 -46.50
C GLY A 28 7.71 -4.03 -45.98
N SER A 29 6.55 -4.68 -46.10
CA SER A 29 6.31 -6.09 -46.51
C SER A 29 7.00 -7.27 -45.78
N ALA A 30 6.15 -8.18 -45.33
CA ALA A 30 6.41 -9.59 -45.01
C ALA A 30 6.80 -10.42 -46.27
N PRO A 31 7.28 -11.68 -46.17
CA PRO A 31 6.35 -12.78 -45.98
C PRO A 31 6.82 -14.00 -45.15
N ALA A 32 5.84 -14.84 -44.92
CA ALA A 32 5.64 -16.08 -44.25
C ALA A 32 6.49 -17.29 -44.61
N SER A 33 6.30 -18.32 -43.79
CA SER A 33 6.39 -19.79 -43.91
C SER A 33 7.50 -20.42 -43.06
N GLY A 34 7.34 -21.57 -42.43
CA GLY A 34 6.39 -22.64 -42.53
C GLY A 34 6.54 -23.58 -41.33
N ALA A 35 5.51 -24.31 -41.12
CA ALA A 35 5.30 -25.34 -40.13
C ALA A 35 6.19 -26.58 -40.35
N GLU A 36 6.48 -27.32 -39.26
CA GLU A 36 6.37 -28.79 -39.34
C GLU A 36 6.22 -29.43 -37.95
N ALA A 37 5.49 -30.54 -37.97
CA ALA A 37 4.72 -31.17 -36.93
C ALA A 37 5.51 -32.16 -36.04
N ALA A 38 4.81 -32.55 -34.97
CA ALA A 38 5.09 -33.56 -33.95
C ALA A 38 5.41 -34.97 -34.53
N PRO A 39 5.80 -35.92 -33.65
CA PRO A 39 4.80 -36.87 -33.21
C PRO A 39 4.84 -37.29 -31.72
N SER A 40 3.69 -37.78 -31.34
CA SER A 40 3.16 -38.34 -30.11
C SER A 40 3.69 -39.74 -29.75
N GLU A 41 3.27 -40.11 -28.50
CA GLU A 41 3.19 -41.46 -27.86
C GLU A 41 4.31 -41.73 -26.87
N GLU A 42 4.04 -42.16 -25.64
CA GLU A 42 3.32 -43.35 -25.24
C GLU A 42 2.95 -43.34 -23.73
N THR A 43 1.77 -43.84 -23.45
CA THR A 43 1.17 -44.11 -22.13
C THR A 43 1.87 -45.24 -21.39
N ALA A 44 2.02 -45.13 -20.05
CA ALA A 44 2.25 -46.26 -19.17
C ALA A 44 1.35 -46.19 -17.94
N GLU A 45 0.55 -47.25 -17.79
CA GLU A 45 -0.37 -47.57 -16.70
C GLU A 45 0.35 -47.73 -15.35
N ALA A 46 -0.30 -47.27 -14.28
CA ALA A 46 0.05 -47.62 -12.90
C ALA A 46 -0.80 -48.80 -12.40
N PRO A 47 -0.25 -49.73 -11.64
CA PRO A 47 -1.04 -50.80 -11.07
C PRO A 47 -1.63 -50.45 -9.69
N ALA A 48 -2.84 -50.99 -9.48
CA ALA A 48 -3.65 -50.87 -8.28
C ALA A 48 -2.98 -51.44 -7.04
N ALA A 49 -3.16 -50.82 -5.89
CA ALA A 49 -2.82 -51.32 -4.57
C ALA A 49 -4.02 -51.98 -3.88
N GLU A 50 -3.73 -53.10 -3.32
CA GLU A 50 -4.60 -54.09 -2.69
C GLU A 50 -4.97 -53.66 -1.26
N GLU A 51 -6.23 -53.83 -0.89
CA GLU A 51 -6.76 -53.68 0.48
C GLU A 51 -6.25 -54.76 1.42
N ALA A 52 -5.88 -54.41 2.65
CA ALA A 52 -5.69 -55.32 3.75
C ALA A 52 -6.56 -54.96 4.96
N PRO A 53 -7.05 -55.96 5.73
CA PRO A 53 -8.22 -55.78 6.57
C PRO A 53 -7.91 -55.31 8.00
N ALA A 54 -8.94 -54.64 8.58
CA ALA A 54 -8.94 -54.11 9.94
C ALA A 54 -8.88 -55.21 11.01
N GLU A 55 -7.99 -55.06 11.97
CA GLU A 55 -7.91 -55.86 13.17
C GLU A 55 -8.41 -55.08 14.41
N ALA A 56 -9.25 -55.70 15.20
CA ALA A 56 -9.98 -55.14 16.32
C ALA A 56 -9.09 -54.85 17.54
N ALA A 57 -9.28 -53.68 18.18
CA ALA A 57 -8.65 -53.36 19.46
C ALA A 57 -9.40 -53.96 20.66
N PRO A 58 -8.68 -54.36 21.73
CA PRO A 58 -9.30 -54.89 22.94
C PRO A 58 -9.75 -53.78 23.91
N ALA A 59 -10.85 -54.06 24.61
CA ALA A 59 -11.44 -53.25 25.65
C ALA A 59 -10.48 -52.98 26.84
N VAL A 60 -10.42 -51.77 27.32
CA VAL A 60 -9.72 -51.36 28.55
C VAL A 60 -10.75 -50.96 29.60
N GLU A 61 -10.51 -51.47 30.77
CA GLU A 61 -11.25 -51.46 32.02
C GLU A 61 -11.32 -50.06 32.65
N GLU A 62 -12.48 -49.72 33.19
CA GLU A 62 -12.82 -48.49 33.88
C GLU A 62 -12.08 -48.34 35.21
N ALA A 63 -11.40 -47.20 35.43
CA ALA A 63 -10.87 -46.79 36.73
C ALA A 63 -11.57 -45.50 37.20
N PRO A 64 -11.77 -45.30 38.51
CA PRO A 64 -12.73 -44.34 39.04
C PRO A 64 -12.26 -42.87 38.95
N ALA A 65 -13.23 -41.98 38.77
CA ALA A 65 -13.10 -40.56 38.63
C ALA A 65 -12.48 -39.86 39.87
N PRO A 66 -11.58 -38.86 39.67
CA PRO A 66 -11.26 -37.91 40.72
C PRO A 66 -12.23 -36.72 40.69
N GLU A 67 -12.53 -36.18 41.89
CA GLU A 67 -13.37 -35.03 42.19
C GLU A 67 -13.05 -33.80 41.33
N GLU A 68 -14.11 -33.14 40.90
CA GLU A 68 -14.10 -31.89 40.16
C GLU A 68 -13.46 -30.75 41.00
N ALA A 69 -12.30 -30.28 40.56
CA ALA A 69 -11.87 -28.92 40.84
C ALA A 69 -12.35 -28.07 39.66
N SER A 70 -13.28 -27.16 39.93
CA SER A 70 -13.78 -26.14 39.01
C SER A 70 -12.59 -25.28 38.57
N ALA A 71 -12.06 -25.57 37.39
CA ALA A 71 -11.22 -24.66 36.66
C ALA A 71 -12.16 -23.70 35.91
N GLU A 72 -12.08 -22.41 36.22
CA GLU A 72 -12.65 -21.36 35.38
C GLU A 72 -12.09 -21.56 33.96
N GLU A 73 -12.98 -21.80 33.00
CA GLU A 73 -12.66 -21.72 31.57
C GLU A 73 -12.05 -20.33 31.31
N PRO A 74 -10.92 -20.25 30.59
CA PRO A 74 -10.44 -18.96 30.13
C PRO A 74 -11.53 -18.35 29.26
N ALA A 75 -11.97 -17.15 29.59
CA ALA A 75 -12.91 -16.39 28.79
C ALA A 75 -12.42 -16.37 27.34
N GLU A 76 -13.26 -16.83 26.41
CA GLU A 76 -13.02 -16.65 25.00
C GLU A 76 -12.73 -15.17 24.74
N PRO A 77 -11.73 -14.81 23.92
CA PRO A 77 -11.46 -13.42 23.62
C PRO A 77 -12.74 -12.83 23.02
N GLU A 78 -13.31 -11.81 23.65
CA GLU A 78 -14.40 -11.03 23.08
C GLU A 78 -13.91 -10.50 21.73
N VAL A 79 -14.43 -11.08 20.66
CA VAL A 79 -14.27 -10.55 19.31
C VAL A 79 -15.05 -9.24 19.30
N GLN A 80 -14.35 -8.13 19.43
CA GLN A 80 -14.98 -6.82 19.33
C GLN A 80 -15.64 -6.70 17.96
N ALA A 81 -16.93 -6.38 17.96
CA ALA A 81 -17.67 -6.10 16.75
C ALA A 81 -16.94 -5.02 15.93
N PRO A 82 -16.81 -5.17 14.60
CA PRO A 82 -16.03 -4.28 13.76
C PRO A 82 -16.77 -2.99 13.43
N THR A 83 -17.23 -2.23 14.42
CA THR A 83 -17.90 -0.94 14.17
C THR A 83 -17.35 0.12 15.08
N ASN A 84 -16.78 1.17 14.46
CA ASN A 84 -16.59 2.44 15.11
C ASN A 84 -17.98 3.07 15.29
N GLU A 85 -18.39 3.40 16.52
CA GLU A 85 -19.70 4.02 16.84
C GLU A 85 -20.00 5.24 15.97
N PHE A 86 -18.98 6.06 15.68
CA PHE A 86 -19.12 7.24 14.83
C PHE A 86 -19.68 6.90 13.44
N TYR A 87 -19.13 5.88 12.79
CA TYR A 87 -19.56 5.54 11.42
C TYR A 87 -20.85 4.71 11.38
N SER A 88 -21.20 4.00 12.45
CA SER A 88 -22.51 3.38 12.55
C SER A 88 -23.64 4.41 12.64
N GLU A 89 -23.34 5.64 13.08
CA GLU A 89 -24.30 6.75 13.13
C GLU A 89 -24.37 7.55 11.82
N HIS A 90 -23.31 7.51 11.00
CA HIS A 90 -23.19 8.33 9.78
C HIS A 90 -23.28 7.55 8.47
N ILE A 91 -23.22 6.23 8.51
CA ILE A 91 -23.41 5.40 7.33
C ILE A 91 -24.91 5.17 7.10
N GLY A 92 -25.33 5.24 5.84
CA GLY A 92 -26.70 4.95 5.47
C GLY A 92 -27.71 5.98 5.97
N VAL A 93 -27.36 7.27 5.94
CA VAL A 93 -28.32 8.36 6.23
C VAL A 93 -29.44 8.43 5.18
N LYS A 94 -29.19 7.85 4.01
CA LYS A 94 -30.18 7.62 2.96
C LYS A 94 -30.10 6.19 2.47
N ASP A 95 -31.20 5.48 2.55
CA ASP A 95 -31.39 4.19 1.89
C ASP A 95 -31.89 4.39 0.45
N TYR A 96 -31.61 3.41 -0.41
CA TYR A 96 -31.98 3.42 -1.81
C TYR A 96 -32.98 2.31 -2.13
N ASP A 97 -34.07 2.66 -2.81
CA ASP A 97 -34.93 1.66 -3.45
C ASP A 97 -34.22 1.12 -4.70
N LEU A 98 -34.14 -0.20 -4.83
CA LEU A 98 -33.48 -0.83 -5.96
C LEU A 98 -34.52 -1.45 -6.92
N PRO A 99 -34.28 -1.37 -8.22
CA PRO A 99 -33.16 -0.76 -8.94
C PRO A 99 -33.21 0.79 -8.92
N LEU A 100 -32.03 1.43 -9.06
CA LEU A 100 -31.85 2.86 -8.78
C LEU A 100 -32.66 3.81 -9.67
N PHE A 101 -32.95 3.51 -10.89
CA PHE A 101 -33.55 4.44 -11.86
C PHE A 101 -34.90 3.93 -12.40
N ASP A 102 -35.76 3.44 -11.50
CA ASP A 102 -37.08 2.87 -11.82
C ASP A 102 -37.03 1.75 -12.89
N GLY A 103 -35.87 1.09 -13.04
CA GLY A 103 -35.63 0.02 -14.01
C GLY A 103 -35.44 0.51 -15.45
N GLU A 104 -35.18 1.81 -15.65
CA GLU A 104 -34.84 2.36 -16.98
C GLU A 104 -33.40 2.01 -17.41
N GLY A 105 -32.56 1.58 -16.47
CA GLY A 105 -31.16 1.31 -16.66
C GLY A 105 -30.32 2.59 -16.77
N TYR A 106 -29.05 2.51 -16.42
CA TYR A 106 -28.10 3.61 -16.63
C TYR A 106 -26.74 3.07 -17.03
N THR A 107 -26.10 3.71 -18.01
CA THR A 107 -24.79 3.27 -18.51
C THR A 107 -23.78 4.40 -18.32
N PHE A 108 -22.62 4.08 -17.76
CA PHE A 108 -21.48 5.00 -17.65
C PHE A 108 -20.15 4.28 -17.84
N SER A 109 -19.13 5.03 -18.17
CA SER A 109 -17.76 4.54 -18.39
C SER A 109 -16.83 4.97 -17.27
N ILE A 110 -15.82 4.13 -16.98
CA ILE A 110 -14.80 4.44 -15.97
C ILE A 110 -13.41 4.01 -16.42
N PHE A 111 -12.45 4.94 -16.37
CA PHE A 111 -11.03 4.62 -16.50
C PHE A 111 -10.52 4.02 -15.20
N TRP A 112 -9.87 2.83 -15.30
CA TRP A 112 -9.42 2.09 -14.13
C TRP A 112 -8.05 1.46 -14.36
N VAL A 113 -7.15 1.58 -13.38
CA VAL A 113 -5.84 0.93 -13.43
C VAL A 113 -5.98 -0.52 -13.00
N LYS A 114 -5.50 -1.44 -13.83
CA LYS A 114 -5.41 -2.86 -13.52
C LYS A 114 -4.08 -3.11 -12.83
N LEU A 115 -4.11 -3.24 -11.52
CA LEU A 115 -2.93 -3.51 -10.70
C LEU A 115 -2.40 -4.93 -10.98
N GLY A 116 -1.08 -5.09 -10.98
CA GLY A 116 -0.45 -6.41 -11.04
C GLY A 116 -0.79 -7.23 -9.80
N ALA A 117 -1.10 -8.51 -9.96
CA ALA A 117 -1.26 -9.40 -8.81
C ALA A 117 0.11 -9.81 -8.26
N MET A 118 0.18 -10.04 -6.93
CA MET A 118 1.37 -10.63 -6.32
C MET A 118 1.68 -11.99 -6.97
N GLY A 119 2.96 -12.21 -7.27
CA GLY A 119 3.40 -13.43 -7.97
C GLY A 119 3.36 -13.34 -9.50
N GLY A 120 3.12 -12.14 -10.07
CA GLY A 120 3.16 -11.90 -11.51
C GLY A 120 1.89 -12.34 -12.27
N ALA A 121 0.84 -12.76 -11.56
CA ALA A 121 -0.46 -13.02 -12.17
C ALA A 121 -1.12 -11.69 -12.58
N GLU A 122 -1.85 -11.68 -13.68
CA GLU A 122 -2.65 -10.53 -14.08
C GLU A 122 -4.01 -10.60 -13.36
N GLN A 123 -4.44 -9.51 -12.72
CA GLN A 123 -5.77 -9.47 -12.13
C GLN A 123 -6.86 -9.64 -13.20
N PRO A 124 -7.98 -10.30 -12.89
CA PRO A 124 -9.11 -10.40 -13.81
C PRO A 124 -9.69 -9.02 -14.12
N ASP A 125 -10.39 -8.92 -15.25
CA ASP A 125 -11.12 -7.69 -15.57
C ASP A 125 -12.26 -7.49 -14.56
N LYS A 126 -12.50 -6.23 -14.17
CA LYS A 126 -13.55 -5.88 -13.18
C LYS A 126 -14.93 -6.42 -13.59
N LYS A 127 -15.27 -6.37 -14.87
CA LYS A 127 -16.52 -6.90 -15.42
C LYS A 127 -16.71 -8.41 -15.20
N ASP A 128 -15.61 -9.16 -15.02
CA ASP A 128 -15.61 -10.62 -14.83
C ASP A 128 -15.67 -11.01 -13.35
N LEU A 129 -15.54 -10.04 -12.42
CA LEU A 129 -15.65 -10.25 -10.99
C LEU A 129 -17.12 -10.31 -10.55
N LEU A 130 -17.45 -11.29 -9.72
CA LEU A 130 -18.82 -11.54 -9.25
C LEU A 130 -19.40 -10.32 -8.52
N PHE A 131 -18.60 -9.62 -7.71
CA PHE A 131 -19.02 -8.40 -7.04
C PHE A 131 -19.58 -7.37 -8.03
N TRP A 132 -18.82 -7.04 -9.07
CA TRP A 132 -19.23 -6.03 -10.06
C TRP A 132 -20.40 -6.50 -10.95
N GLN A 133 -20.49 -7.80 -11.23
CA GLN A 133 -21.64 -8.36 -11.94
C GLN A 133 -22.93 -8.15 -11.13
N ARG A 134 -22.86 -8.38 -9.81
CA ARG A 134 -24.02 -8.18 -8.92
C ARG A 134 -24.35 -6.72 -8.70
N VAL A 135 -23.35 -5.85 -8.56
CA VAL A 135 -23.58 -4.40 -8.51
C VAL A 135 -24.39 -3.96 -9.72
N GLN A 136 -23.98 -4.38 -10.92
CA GLN A 136 -24.70 -4.02 -12.14
C GLN A 136 -26.13 -4.60 -12.18
N GLU A 137 -26.32 -5.83 -11.72
CA GLU A 137 -27.63 -6.47 -11.67
C GLU A 137 -28.56 -5.81 -10.63
N GLU A 138 -28.10 -5.59 -9.41
CA GLU A 138 -28.91 -5.04 -8.31
C GLU A 138 -29.28 -3.57 -8.54
N LEU A 139 -28.34 -2.77 -9.05
CA LEU A 139 -28.57 -1.35 -9.28
C LEU A 139 -29.24 -1.05 -10.64
N ASP A 140 -29.33 -2.04 -11.55
CA ASP A 140 -29.73 -1.89 -12.96
C ASP A 140 -28.86 -0.87 -13.69
N VAL A 141 -27.52 -1.04 -13.58
CA VAL A 141 -26.54 -0.18 -14.25
C VAL A 141 -25.61 -1.02 -15.14
N THR A 142 -25.06 -0.39 -16.17
CA THR A 142 -24.01 -0.97 -17.00
C THR A 142 -22.75 -0.14 -16.87
N ILE A 143 -21.62 -0.78 -16.49
CA ILE A 143 -20.36 -0.11 -16.30
C ILE A 143 -19.38 -0.53 -17.40
N ASP A 144 -18.97 0.42 -18.25
CA ASP A 144 -17.91 0.23 -19.22
C ASP A 144 -16.54 0.46 -18.55
N PHE A 145 -15.93 -0.61 -18.06
CA PHE A 145 -14.61 -0.59 -17.44
C PHE A 145 -13.51 -0.46 -18.47
N GLN A 146 -12.98 0.72 -18.66
CA GLN A 146 -11.83 0.98 -19.50
C GLN A 146 -10.52 0.76 -18.72
N GLN A 147 -10.15 -0.50 -18.52
CA GLN A 147 -8.98 -0.87 -17.74
C GLN A 147 -7.68 -0.74 -18.52
N ARG A 148 -6.63 -0.26 -17.84
CA ARG A 148 -5.26 -0.16 -18.36
C ARG A 148 -4.29 -0.77 -17.36
N SER A 149 -3.28 -1.50 -17.86
CA SER A 149 -2.23 -2.02 -16.98
C SER A 149 -1.37 -0.89 -16.42
N GLU A 150 -0.78 -1.12 -15.25
CA GLU A 150 0.13 -0.15 -14.60
C GLU A 150 1.23 0.36 -15.53
N ALA A 151 1.76 -0.50 -16.41
CA ALA A 151 2.86 -0.16 -17.30
C ALA A 151 2.54 0.93 -18.32
N VAL A 152 1.25 1.10 -18.69
CA VAL A 152 0.82 2.05 -19.73
C VAL A 152 -0.20 3.07 -19.22
N CYS A 153 -0.61 2.96 -17.99
CA CYS A 153 -1.71 3.74 -17.42
C CYS A 153 -1.45 5.26 -17.52
N ALA A 154 -0.28 5.74 -17.13
CA ALA A 154 0.05 7.16 -17.16
C ALA A 154 0.04 7.74 -18.58
N GLU A 155 0.58 6.98 -19.56
CA GLU A 155 0.55 7.39 -20.96
C GLU A 155 -0.89 7.45 -21.49
N GLN A 156 -1.68 6.41 -21.19
CA GLN A 156 -3.08 6.33 -21.65
C GLN A 156 -3.95 7.40 -20.99
N TYR A 157 -3.75 7.67 -19.72
CA TYR A 157 -4.40 8.78 -19.02
C TYR A 157 -4.09 10.13 -19.70
N ASN A 158 -2.81 10.44 -19.91
CA ASN A 158 -2.40 11.69 -20.55
C ASN A 158 -2.95 11.82 -21.98
N LEU A 159 -3.01 10.73 -22.76
CA LEU A 159 -3.62 10.74 -24.09
C LEU A 159 -5.12 10.99 -24.04
N MET A 160 -5.83 10.39 -23.09
CA MET A 160 -7.26 10.59 -22.87
C MET A 160 -7.55 12.05 -22.54
N ILE A 161 -6.83 12.64 -21.59
CA ILE A 161 -6.96 14.06 -21.23
C ILE A 161 -6.65 14.97 -22.43
N ALA A 162 -5.55 14.74 -23.14
CA ALA A 162 -5.12 15.57 -24.27
C ALA A 162 -6.07 15.49 -25.49
N SER A 163 -6.76 14.36 -25.67
CA SER A 163 -7.73 14.20 -26.76
C SER A 163 -9.11 14.78 -26.44
N GLY A 164 -9.43 14.95 -25.15
CA GLY A 164 -10.76 15.30 -24.69
C GLY A 164 -11.80 14.17 -24.83
N ASP A 165 -11.39 12.96 -25.23
CA ASP A 165 -12.25 11.76 -25.31
C ASP A 165 -12.13 11.00 -24.00
N MET A 166 -12.76 11.56 -22.95
CA MET A 166 -12.67 11.07 -21.57
C MET A 166 -13.82 10.13 -21.24
N THR A 167 -13.56 9.19 -20.31
CA THR A 167 -14.61 8.42 -19.64
C THR A 167 -15.42 9.31 -18.70
N ASP A 168 -16.64 8.90 -18.33
CA ASP A 168 -17.47 9.62 -17.34
C ASP A 168 -16.79 9.75 -16.00
N LEU A 169 -16.10 8.69 -15.58
CA LEU A 169 -15.36 8.62 -14.32
C LEU A 169 -13.89 8.25 -14.54
N ILE A 170 -13.03 8.74 -13.68
CA ILE A 170 -11.65 8.28 -13.56
C ILE A 170 -11.42 7.84 -12.11
N TYR A 171 -11.06 6.56 -11.92
CA TYR A 171 -10.51 6.07 -10.67
C TYR A 171 -9.01 6.33 -10.65
N GLU A 172 -8.61 7.30 -9.85
CA GLU A 172 -7.22 7.73 -9.73
C GLU A 172 -6.40 6.70 -8.95
N SER A 173 -5.23 6.38 -9.46
CA SER A 173 -4.34 5.39 -8.85
C SER A 173 -2.89 5.61 -9.26
N ASN A 174 -1.99 5.00 -8.53
CA ASN A 174 -0.60 4.85 -8.95
C ASN A 174 -0.52 3.99 -10.21
N CYS A 175 0.25 4.46 -11.18
CA CYS A 175 0.49 3.75 -12.43
C CYS A 175 1.77 2.89 -12.38
N GLY A 176 2.06 2.24 -11.25
CA GLY A 176 3.15 1.27 -11.07
C GLY A 176 4.57 1.81 -11.19
N GLN A 177 4.76 3.05 -11.65
CA GLN A 177 6.06 3.71 -11.72
C GLN A 177 6.12 4.84 -10.69
N MET A 178 7.24 4.96 -10.01
CA MET A 178 7.47 6.03 -9.04
C MET A 178 7.21 7.40 -9.67
N GLY A 179 6.23 8.14 -9.14
CA GLY A 179 5.82 9.46 -9.64
C GLY A 179 4.87 9.45 -10.83
N SER A 180 4.46 8.28 -11.32
CA SER A 180 3.45 8.19 -12.40
C SER A 180 2.07 7.91 -11.80
N THR A 181 1.12 8.78 -12.06
CA THR A 181 -0.25 8.68 -11.56
C THR A 181 -1.27 8.98 -12.64
N SER A 182 -2.51 8.58 -12.44
CA SER A 182 -3.67 9.02 -13.23
C SER A 182 -4.34 10.24 -12.57
N VAL A 183 -3.54 11.23 -12.18
CA VAL A 183 -4.00 12.49 -11.55
C VAL A 183 -3.65 13.66 -12.45
N TYR A 184 -4.55 14.66 -12.52
CA TYR A 184 -4.37 15.81 -13.38
C TYR A 184 -3.16 16.66 -12.96
N ASN A 185 -2.33 17.03 -13.94
CA ASN A 185 -1.17 17.87 -13.68
C ASN A 185 -1.61 19.29 -13.29
N GLY A 186 -1.16 19.78 -12.14
CA GLY A 186 -1.58 21.05 -11.55
C GLY A 186 -2.72 20.91 -10.54
N GLY A 187 -3.14 19.67 -10.22
CA GLY A 187 -4.08 19.38 -9.16
C GLY A 187 -5.55 19.60 -9.53
N TYR A 188 -6.42 19.43 -8.56
CA TYR A 188 -7.87 19.38 -8.77
C TYR A 188 -8.50 20.74 -9.08
N ASP A 189 -8.04 21.82 -8.45
CA ASP A 189 -8.52 23.16 -8.78
C ASP A 189 -8.24 23.50 -10.24
N LYS A 190 -7.04 23.14 -10.72
CA LYS A 190 -6.67 23.35 -12.12
C LYS A 190 -7.46 22.47 -13.07
N ALA A 191 -7.72 21.21 -12.70
CA ALA A 191 -8.55 20.32 -13.51
C ALA A 191 -9.99 20.84 -13.68
N ILE A 192 -10.54 21.44 -12.64
CA ILE A 192 -11.87 22.08 -12.68
C ILE A 192 -11.83 23.37 -13.51
N GLU A 193 -10.80 24.20 -13.35
CA GLU A 193 -10.62 25.43 -14.15
C GLU A 193 -10.45 25.15 -15.65
N ASP A 194 -9.77 24.05 -15.99
CA ASP A 194 -9.54 23.62 -17.37
C ASP A 194 -10.72 22.86 -17.99
N ASP A 195 -11.85 22.76 -17.28
CA ASP A 195 -13.06 22.06 -17.71
C ASP A 195 -12.82 20.58 -18.02
N VAL A 196 -11.96 19.93 -17.20
CA VAL A 196 -11.64 18.51 -17.29
C VAL A 196 -12.43 17.73 -16.23
N TYR A 197 -12.45 18.20 -14.99
CA TYR A 197 -13.22 17.62 -13.90
C TYR A 197 -14.42 18.49 -13.52
N VAL A 198 -15.49 17.85 -13.11
CA VAL A 198 -16.70 18.53 -12.63
C VAL A 198 -16.48 19.04 -11.20
N ASP A 199 -16.85 20.28 -10.94
CA ASP A 199 -16.98 20.80 -9.57
C ASP A 199 -18.17 20.14 -8.89
N LEU A 200 -17.93 19.31 -7.88
CA LEU A 200 -18.95 18.51 -7.20
C LEU A 200 -19.51 19.17 -5.94
N THR A 201 -19.10 20.41 -5.63
CA THR A 201 -19.43 21.10 -4.38
C THR A 201 -20.94 21.21 -4.14
N ASP A 202 -21.70 21.55 -5.18
CA ASP A 202 -23.15 21.64 -5.09
C ASP A 202 -23.88 20.32 -5.34
N LEU A 203 -23.21 19.35 -6.01
CA LEU A 203 -23.81 18.08 -6.40
C LEU A 203 -23.73 17.03 -5.30
N ILE A 204 -22.61 16.91 -4.60
CA ILE A 204 -22.42 15.89 -3.55
C ILE A 204 -23.48 16.01 -2.45
N PRO A 205 -23.81 17.21 -1.89
CA PRO A 205 -24.85 17.30 -0.86
C PRO A 205 -26.23 16.78 -1.29
N GLU A 206 -26.57 16.90 -2.58
CA GLU A 206 -27.87 16.51 -3.12
C GLU A 206 -27.90 15.06 -3.59
N TYR A 207 -26.86 14.60 -4.31
CA TYR A 207 -26.84 13.31 -5.01
C TYR A 207 -25.97 12.25 -4.34
N ALA A 208 -25.11 12.64 -3.39
CA ALA A 208 -24.28 11.74 -2.59
C ALA A 208 -24.36 12.05 -1.08
N PRO A 209 -25.58 12.04 -0.48
CA PRO A 209 -25.79 12.48 0.90
C PRO A 209 -25.14 11.58 1.95
N ASN A 210 -24.99 10.27 1.71
CA ASN A 210 -24.30 9.37 2.63
C ASN A 210 -22.80 9.73 2.73
N TYR A 211 -22.15 9.92 1.57
CA TYR A 211 -20.76 10.36 1.50
C TYR A 211 -20.58 11.75 2.11
N TYR A 212 -21.49 12.68 1.81
CA TYR A 212 -21.45 14.05 2.33
C TYR A 212 -21.53 14.10 3.86
N ASP A 213 -22.42 13.30 4.46
CA ASP A 213 -22.60 13.26 5.91
C ASP A 213 -21.30 12.83 6.61
N ILE A 214 -20.60 11.81 6.08
CA ILE A 214 -19.30 11.37 6.60
C ILE A 214 -18.28 12.52 6.53
N LEU A 215 -18.17 13.22 5.40
CA LEU A 215 -17.22 14.33 5.25
C LEU A 215 -17.49 15.47 6.22
N MET A 216 -18.75 15.78 6.47
CA MET A 216 -19.12 16.91 7.33
C MET A 216 -18.89 16.64 8.81
N HIS A 217 -18.76 15.37 9.21
CA HIS A 217 -18.51 14.97 10.59
C HIS A 217 -17.04 14.62 10.89
N ASP A 218 -16.16 14.62 9.87
CA ASP A 218 -14.73 14.43 10.05
C ASP A 218 -13.93 15.57 9.39
N GLU A 219 -13.44 16.50 10.22
CA GLU A 219 -12.71 17.68 9.74
C GLU A 219 -11.43 17.33 8.99
N ASN A 220 -10.68 16.31 9.43
CA ASN A 220 -9.43 15.93 8.77
C ASN A 220 -9.73 15.31 7.40
N LEU A 221 -10.71 14.41 7.34
CA LEU A 221 -11.14 13.78 6.10
C LEU A 221 -11.66 14.84 5.10
N ARG A 222 -12.43 15.81 5.58
CA ARG A 222 -12.91 16.91 4.76
C ARG A 222 -11.76 17.78 4.22
N LYS A 223 -10.74 18.09 5.04
CA LYS A 223 -9.54 18.82 4.57
C LYS A 223 -8.78 18.04 3.50
N ASP A 224 -8.64 16.73 3.66
CA ASP A 224 -7.94 15.88 2.69
C ASP A 224 -8.69 15.79 1.34
N LEU A 225 -10.02 15.89 1.36
CA LEU A 225 -10.89 15.69 0.19
C LEU A 225 -11.52 16.99 -0.34
N THR A 226 -11.01 18.14 0.10
CA THR A 226 -11.39 19.47 -0.39
C THR A 226 -10.18 20.14 -1.02
N THR A 227 -10.38 20.85 -2.13
CA THR A 227 -9.32 21.63 -2.78
C THR A 227 -8.94 22.87 -1.96
N ASP A 228 -7.85 23.55 -2.32
CA ASP A 228 -7.41 24.80 -1.68
C ASP A 228 -8.43 25.94 -1.84
N THR A 229 -9.28 25.88 -2.87
CA THR A 229 -10.38 26.85 -3.07
C THR A 229 -11.71 26.42 -2.44
N GLY A 230 -11.72 25.31 -1.69
CA GLY A 230 -12.87 24.81 -0.94
C GLY A 230 -13.85 23.98 -1.76
N LYS A 231 -13.44 23.47 -2.93
CA LYS A 231 -14.30 22.63 -3.79
C LYS A 231 -14.23 21.17 -3.40
N LEU A 232 -15.36 20.47 -3.47
CA LEU A 232 -15.43 19.02 -3.46
C LEU A 232 -15.21 18.50 -4.88
N TYR A 233 -14.33 17.51 -5.07
CA TYR A 233 -13.88 17.09 -6.39
C TYR A 233 -14.00 15.59 -6.67
N SER A 234 -14.27 14.77 -5.64
CA SER A 234 -14.21 13.32 -5.80
C SER A 234 -15.10 12.57 -4.80
N ILE A 235 -15.36 11.30 -5.11
CA ILE A 235 -15.83 10.30 -4.15
C ILE A 235 -14.65 9.36 -3.85
N ALA A 236 -14.20 9.36 -2.61
CA ALA A 236 -13.02 8.62 -2.16
C ALA A 236 -13.38 7.26 -1.52
N MET A 237 -12.39 6.41 -1.38
CA MET A 237 -12.48 5.27 -0.47
C MET A 237 -12.23 5.73 0.96
N ILE A 238 -13.18 5.49 1.85
CA ILE A 238 -13.15 5.93 3.25
C ILE A 238 -13.19 4.71 4.16
N TYR A 239 -12.38 4.73 5.23
CA TYR A 239 -12.36 3.70 6.25
C TYR A 239 -13.16 4.12 7.50
N ASP A 240 -13.78 3.15 8.17
CA ASP A 240 -14.54 3.34 9.42
C ASP A 240 -13.70 3.89 10.56
N GLN A 241 -12.41 3.64 10.53
CA GLN A 241 -11.42 4.09 11.49
C GLN A 241 -10.06 4.23 10.80
N PRO A 242 -9.06 4.86 11.42
CA PRO A 242 -7.70 4.81 10.91
C PRO A 242 -7.28 3.37 10.64
N GLN A 243 -6.62 3.13 9.51
CA GLN A 243 -6.28 1.77 9.06
C GLN A 243 -5.38 1.01 10.04
N GLY A 244 -4.80 1.71 10.99
CA GLY A 244 -3.89 1.14 11.98
C GLY A 244 -2.54 0.76 11.36
N VAL A 245 -1.65 0.24 12.20
CA VAL A 245 -0.35 -0.24 11.76
C VAL A 245 -0.53 -1.62 11.13
N ARG A 246 -0.20 -1.73 9.84
CA ARG A 246 -0.22 -2.98 9.09
C ARG A 246 1.16 -3.48 8.75
N GLU A 247 2.19 -2.71 9.06
CA GLU A 247 3.59 -2.95 8.75
C GLU A 247 4.45 -2.76 9.98
N GLY A 248 5.51 -3.55 10.07
CA GLY A 248 6.48 -3.44 11.14
C GLY A 248 7.63 -4.43 11.00
N PRO A 249 8.51 -4.49 11.99
CA PRO A 249 9.63 -5.41 11.95
C PRO A 249 9.15 -6.86 12.01
N LEU A 250 9.52 -7.64 11.00
CA LEU A 250 9.33 -9.08 10.93
C LEU A 250 10.69 -9.77 10.94
N VAL A 251 10.85 -10.78 11.79
CA VAL A 251 12.10 -11.51 11.92
C VAL A 251 11.87 -13.03 11.83
N ARG A 252 12.82 -13.75 11.23
CA ARG A 252 12.85 -15.20 11.28
C ARG A 252 12.89 -15.68 12.73
N LYS A 253 11.82 -16.35 13.15
CA LYS A 253 11.66 -16.81 14.54
C LYS A 253 12.78 -17.74 14.95
N ASP A 254 13.10 -18.72 14.10
CA ASP A 254 14.18 -19.69 14.31
C ASP A 254 15.55 -19.01 14.49
N TYR A 255 15.88 -18.03 13.64
CA TYR A 255 17.15 -17.33 13.74
C TYR A 255 17.25 -16.45 14.98
N LEU A 256 16.16 -15.81 15.39
CA LEU A 256 16.12 -15.02 16.62
C LEU A 256 16.28 -15.92 17.85
N GLU A 257 15.56 -17.04 17.92
CA GLU A 257 15.64 -17.99 19.02
C GLU A 257 17.05 -18.59 19.16
N GLU A 258 17.75 -18.88 18.06
CA GLU A 258 19.13 -19.37 18.06
C GLU A 258 20.15 -18.37 18.63
N THR A 259 19.83 -17.06 18.65
CA THR A 259 20.70 -16.06 19.30
C THR A 259 20.67 -16.16 20.81
N GLY A 260 19.57 -16.63 21.40
CA GLY A 260 19.32 -16.62 22.84
C GLY A 260 19.09 -15.20 23.43
N LEU A 261 18.95 -14.18 22.57
CA LEU A 261 18.69 -12.81 22.96
C LEU A 261 17.19 -12.54 23.06
N PRO A 262 16.77 -11.53 23.85
CA PRO A 262 15.37 -11.07 23.86
C PRO A 262 14.98 -10.44 22.52
N ASP A 263 13.67 -10.18 22.37
CA ASP A 263 13.17 -9.42 21.24
C ASP A 263 13.79 -8.02 21.21
N PRO A 264 14.35 -7.61 20.07
CA PRO A 264 14.97 -6.30 19.97
C PRO A 264 13.92 -5.19 19.95
N VAL A 265 14.20 -4.09 20.63
CA VAL A 265 13.36 -2.90 20.73
C VAL A 265 14.14 -1.67 20.27
N THR A 266 15.42 -1.55 20.65
CA THR A 266 16.27 -0.45 20.23
C THR A 266 17.10 -0.78 18.99
N CYS A 267 17.60 0.24 18.29
CA CYS A 267 18.54 0.06 17.18
C CYS A 267 19.80 -0.66 17.64
N GLU A 268 20.22 -0.44 18.89
CA GLU A 268 21.35 -1.09 19.53
C GLU A 268 21.07 -2.57 19.80
N ASP A 269 19.87 -2.92 20.29
CA ASP A 269 19.45 -4.34 20.45
C ASP A 269 19.52 -5.06 19.10
N TRP A 270 19.03 -4.42 18.03
CA TRP A 270 19.10 -4.97 16.68
C TRP A 270 20.55 -5.22 16.23
N THR A 271 21.45 -4.28 16.53
CA THR A 271 22.88 -4.46 16.21
C THR A 271 23.46 -5.69 16.90
N GLU A 272 23.10 -5.93 18.18
CA GLU A 272 23.54 -7.12 18.90
C GLU A 272 22.90 -8.41 18.33
N VAL A 273 21.62 -8.37 18.00
CA VAL A 273 20.92 -9.49 17.36
C VAL A 273 21.55 -9.82 16.00
N PHE A 274 21.84 -8.83 15.16
CA PHE A 274 22.49 -9.05 13.86
C PHE A 274 23.88 -9.67 14.00
N LYS A 275 24.68 -9.22 14.96
CA LYS A 275 25.98 -9.80 15.25
C LYS A 275 25.87 -11.28 15.65
N ALA A 276 24.91 -11.61 16.52
CA ALA A 276 24.68 -12.97 16.96
C ALA A 276 24.20 -13.86 15.81
N MET A 277 23.24 -13.40 15.00
CA MET A 277 22.77 -14.12 13.82
C MET A 277 23.88 -14.36 12.80
N LYS A 278 24.73 -13.35 12.56
CA LYS A 278 25.88 -13.47 11.68
C LYS A 278 26.87 -14.52 12.19
N ALA A 279 27.10 -14.58 13.50
CA ALA A 279 27.96 -15.58 14.14
C ALA A 279 27.36 -17.00 14.02
N ASN A 280 26.03 -17.13 14.00
CA ASN A 280 25.30 -18.38 13.77
C ASN A 280 25.22 -18.79 12.29
N GLY A 281 25.74 -17.96 11.37
CA GLY A 281 25.87 -18.29 9.94
C GLY A 281 24.82 -17.66 9.01
N VAL A 282 23.95 -16.78 9.51
CA VAL A 282 23.05 -15.99 8.65
C VAL A 282 23.89 -15.06 7.77
N GLN A 283 23.67 -15.12 6.48
CA GLN A 283 24.53 -14.43 5.51
C GLN A 283 24.42 -12.90 5.60
N TYR A 284 23.20 -12.38 5.62
CA TYR A 284 22.87 -10.96 5.69
C TYR A 284 21.72 -10.75 6.68
N PRO A 285 21.99 -10.69 8.00
CA PRO A 285 20.93 -10.67 9.03
C PRO A 285 19.91 -9.54 8.82
N MET A 286 20.36 -8.36 8.41
CA MET A 286 19.52 -7.22 8.11
C MET A 286 19.09 -7.25 6.64
N GLY A 287 17.87 -7.69 6.38
CA GLY A 287 17.27 -7.67 5.06
C GLY A 287 16.74 -6.28 4.75
N VAL A 288 17.24 -5.70 3.68
CA VAL A 288 16.81 -4.40 3.18
C VAL A 288 16.65 -4.46 1.67
N SER A 289 15.69 -3.72 1.14
CA SER A 289 15.48 -3.55 -0.30
C SER A 289 15.55 -2.08 -0.69
N ASN A 290 16.00 -1.80 -1.90
CA ASN A 290 16.06 -0.44 -2.38
C ASN A 290 14.65 0.07 -2.68
N GLY A 291 14.07 0.82 -1.77
CA GLY A 291 12.80 1.51 -1.99
C GLY A 291 11.81 1.48 -0.83
N GLY A 292 11.68 0.40 -0.10
CA GLY A 292 10.73 0.30 1.01
C GLY A 292 11.41 0.43 2.37
N ASP A 293 12.35 -0.47 2.64
CA ASP A 293 12.91 -0.63 3.99
C ASP A 293 13.95 0.44 4.36
N ILE A 294 14.54 1.10 3.37
CA ILE A 294 15.52 2.17 3.62
C ILE A 294 14.85 3.54 3.64
N ARG A 295 13.84 3.77 2.81
CA ARG A 295 13.26 5.10 2.61
C ARG A 295 11.94 5.33 3.36
N GLY A 296 11.32 4.33 3.88
CA GLY A 296 10.04 4.41 4.60
C GLY A 296 9.91 3.36 5.68
N GLY A 297 10.98 2.59 5.91
CA GLY A 297 10.98 1.49 6.85
C GLY A 297 10.99 1.93 8.31
N PHE A 298 10.72 1.01 9.19
CA PHE A 298 10.65 1.26 10.63
C PHE A 298 11.97 1.77 11.23
N PHE A 299 13.15 1.48 10.62
CA PHE A 299 14.42 2.07 11.06
C PHE A 299 14.50 3.57 10.75
N CYS A 300 14.07 4.02 9.57
CA CYS A 300 13.97 5.45 9.27
C CYS A 300 13.12 6.17 10.31
N ASN A 301 11.95 5.62 10.59
CA ASN A 301 11.02 6.16 11.58
C ASN A 301 11.61 6.19 12.99
N ALA A 302 12.41 5.18 13.36
CA ALA A 302 13.12 5.16 14.63
C ALA A 302 13.94 6.43 14.85
N PHE A 303 14.69 6.81 13.83
CA PHE A 303 15.54 8.02 13.87
C PHE A 303 14.78 9.32 13.64
N GLY A 304 13.57 9.30 13.13
CA GLY A 304 12.79 10.49 12.83
C GLY A 304 12.96 11.04 11.41
N THR A 305 13.32 10.17 10.47
CA THR A 305 13.51 10.51 9.06
C THR A 305 12.58 9.67 8.17
N SER A 306 12.29 10.19 6.98
CA SER A 306 11.62 9.47 5.89
C SER A 306 12.61 8.92 4.84
N GLY A 307 13.91 8.97 5.14
CA GLY A 307 14.97 8.60 4.21
C GLY A 307 15.43 9.74 3.31
N GLY A 308 15.09 10.98 3.64
CA GLY A 308 15.68 12.19 3.07
C GLY A 308 15.00 12.76 1.83
N HIS A 309 13.86 12.24 1.42
CA HIS A 309 13.22 12.65 0.15
C HIS A 309 11.99 13.53 0.30
N ALA A 310 11.56 13.82 1.51
CA ALA A 310 10.32 14.52 1.77
C ALA A 310 10.52 15.65 2.79
N PHE A 311 9.49 16.44 2.96
CA PHE A 311 9.34 17.29 4.12
C PHE A 311 8.64 16.50 5.22
N LYS A 312 8.91 16.87 6.46
CA LYS A 312 8.25 16.36 7.67
C LYS A 312 7.75 17.53 8.50
N VAL A 313 6.72 17.29 9.31
CA VAL A 313 6.19 18.31 10.23
C VAL A 313 6.84 18.11 11.60
N ASP A 314 7.50 19.13 12.12
CA ASP A 314 7.91 19.19 13.53
C ASP A 314 6.66 19.34 14.40
N LEU A 315 6.34 18.32 15.20
CA LEU A 315 5.11 18.27 16.00
C LEU A 315 5.12 19.28 17.17
N LYS A 316 6.26 19.85 17.51
CA LYS A 316 6.39 20.86 18.56
C LYS A 316 6.14 22.26 18.04
N THR A 317 6.63 22.59 16.84
CA THR A 317 6.51 23.92 16.23
C THR A 317 5.36 24.01 15.24
N GLY A 318 4.96 22.89 14.63
CA GLY A 318 4.02 22.82 13.53
C GLY A 318 4.62 23.24 12.18
N GLU A 319 5.94 23.42 12.12
CA GLU A 319 6.65 23.88 10.92
C GLU A 319 7.08 22.70 10.06
N LEU A 320 7.22 22.94 8.76
CA LEU A 320 7.81 21.99 7.83
C LEU A 320 9.33 22.02 7.90
N VAL A 321 9.93 20.85 7.93
CA VAL A 321 11.39 20.64 7.94
C VAL A 321 11.76 19.76 6.76
N TYR A 322 12.72 20.19 5.95
CA TYR A 322 13.25 19.36 4.89
C TYR A 322 14.09 18.23 5.49
N ASP A 323 13.73 17.00 5.19
CA ASP A 323 14.36 15.82 5.79
C ASP A 323 15.73 15.49 5.18
N GLY A 324 15.99 15.87 3.91
CA GLY A 324 17.16 15.49 3.15
C GLY A 324 18.50 15.98 3.72
N THR A 325 18.48 17.01 4.58
CA THR A 325 19.69 17.57 5.24
C THR A 325 19.60 17.53 6.76
N SER A 326 18.65 16.77 7.32
CA SER A 326 18.39 16.71 8.75
C SER A 326 19.46 15.89 9.51
N ASP A 327 19.64 16.21 10.79
CA ASP A 327 20.51 15.43 11.69
C ASP A 327 19.95 14.01 11.89
N GLU A 328 18.63 13.85 11.87
CA GLU A 328 17.94 12.56 11.95
C GLU A 328 18.28 11.65 10.78
N LEU A 329 18.35 12.20 9.58
CA LEU A 329 18.80 11.44 8.40
C LEU A 329 20.27 11.05 8.54
N ARG A 330 21.12 11.93 9.03
CA ARG A 330 22.53 11.65 9.28
C ARG A 330 22.72 10.49 10.26
N ASP A 331 22.02 10.53 11.39
CA ASP A 331 22.06 9.47 12.41
C ASP A 331 21.63 8.12 11.83
N PHE A 332 20.57 8.12 11.03
CA PHE A 332 20.12 6.92 10.32
C PHE A 332 21.17 6.39 9.33
N VAL A 333 21.79 7.28 8.55
CA VAL A 333 22.83 6.91 7.58
C VAL A 333 24.05 6.33 8.29
N GLU A 334 24.43 6.86 9.46
CA GLU A 334 25.51 6.31 10.28
C GLU A 334 25.20 4.88 10.74
N PHE A 335 24.02 4.66 11.33
CA PHE A 335 23.54 3.33 11.74
C PHE A 335 23.56 2.33 10.57
N PHE A 336 23.05 2.75 9.41
CA PHE A 336 23.00 1.89 8.23
C PHE A 336 24.41 1.56 7.73
N SER A 337 25.29 2.57 7.61
CA SER A 337 26.65 2.42 7.12
C SER A 337 27.47 1.47 8.02
N GLU A 338 27.34 1.57 9.33
CA GLU A 338 28.00 0.67 10.27
C GLU A 338 27.58 -0.78 10.06
N ASN A 339 26.27 -1.04 9.92
CA ASN A 339 25.74 -2.38 9.66
C ASN A 339 26.15 -2.90 8.27
N PHE A 340 26.17 -2.04 7.26
CA PHE A 340 26.64 -2.39 5.92
C PHE A 340 28.11 -2.78 5.91
N GLN A 341 28.97 -1.98 6.52
CA GLN A 341 30.42 -2.25 6.60
C GLN A 341 30.73 -3.49 7.45
N ALA A 342 29.90 -3.78 8.46
CA ALA A 342 30.01 -5.01 9.25
C ALA A 342 29.50 -6.24 8.48
N GLY A 343 28.99 -6.09 7.26
CA GLY A 343 28.49 -7.17 6.41
C GLY A 343 27.17 -7.76 6.87
N MET A 344 26.35 -6.98 7.58
CA MET A 344 25.01 -7.40 8.02
C MET A 344 23.97 -7.28 6.91
N ILE A 345 24.28 -6.48 5.87
CA ILE A 345 23.41 -6.17 4.73
C ILE A 345 24.03 -6.75 3.46
N ASP A 346 23.18 -7.17 2.53
CA ASP A 346 23.60 -7.61 1.21
C ASP A 346 24.33 -6.47 0.47
N PRO A 347 25.57 -6.67 -0.03
CA PRO A 347 26.28 -5.64 -0.78
C PRO A 347 25.56 -5.21 -2.08
N ASP A 348 24.71 -6.04 -2.60
CA ASP A 348 23.95 -5.76 -3.81
C ASP A 348 22.53 -5.18 -3.51
N TYR A 349 22.23 -4.79 -2.26
CA TYR A 349 20.91 -4.28 -1.83
C TYR A 349 20.35 -3.15 -2.71
N ALA A 350 21.24 -2.27 -3.21
CA ALA A 350 20.85 -1.14 -4.04
C ALA A 350 20.24 -1.55 -5.41
N TYR A 351 20.42 -2.81 -5.81
CA TYR A 351 19.86 -3.39 -7.04
C TYR A 351 18.64 -4.28 -6.78
N ALA A 352 18.31 -4.55 -5.52
CA ALA A 352 17.14 -5.32 -5.16
C ALA A 352 15.87 -4.58 -5.64
N GLN A 353 14.95 -5.32 -6.26
CA GLN A 353 13.67 -4.76 -6.65
C GLN A 353 12.76 -4.66 -5.41
N MET A 354 11.91 -3.65 -5.38
CA MET A 354 10.82 -3.60 -4.41
C MET A 354 9.99 -4.90 -4.54
N PHE A 355 9.71 -5.56 -3.44
CA PHE A 355 9.05 -6.88 -3.37
C PHE A 355 9.87 -8.09 -3.83
N ASP A 356 11.20 -7.95 -4.05
CA ASP A 356 12.05 -9.12 -4.24
C ASP A 356 12.26 -9.84 -2.90
N THR A 357 11.67 -11.03 -2.77
CA THR A 357 11.75 -11.88 -1.57
C THR A 357 12.82 -12.99 -1.69
N SER A 358 13.70 -12.92 -2.67
CA SER A 358 14.69 -13.97 -2.92
C SER A 358 15.67 -14.18 -1.79
N LEU A 359 16.12 -13.12 -1.11
CA LEU A 359 17.00 -13.23 0.06
C LEU A 359 16.27 -13.83 1.27
N GLN A 360 15.01 -13.45 1.46
CA GLN A 360 14.17 -13.99 2.53
C GLN A 360 13.91 -15.48 2.31
N THR A 361 13.43 -15.84 1.12
CA THR A 361 13.04 -17.23 0.77
C THR A 361 14.23 -18.17 0.68
N SER A 362 15.43 -17.69 0.34
CA SER A 362 16.67 -18.47 0.40
C SER A 362 17.23 -18.66 1.81
N GLY A 363 16.70 -17.93 2.82
CA GLY A 363 17.23 -17.90 4.17
C GLY A 363 18.53 -17.10 4.32
N ALA A 364 18.88 -16.29 3.33
CA ALA A 364 20.08 -15.46 3.38
C ALA A 364 19.93 -14.28 4.33
N THR A 365 18.71 -13.84 4.60
CA THR A 365 18.39 -12.75 5.53
C THR A 365 17.41 -13.18 6.62
N ALA A 366 17.40 -12.45 7.72
CA ALA A 366 16.58 -12.75 8.89
C ALA A 366 15.48 -11.73 9.16
N LEU A 367 15.68 -10.47 8.77
CA LEU A 367 14.79 -9.36 9.06
C LEU A 367 14.38 -8.66 7.78
N TRP A 368 13.15 -8.18 7.74
CA TRP A 368 12.69 -7.15 6.81
C TRP A 368 11.46 -6.41 7.39
N GLY A 369 11.20 -5.21 6.88
CA GLY A 369 9.92 -4.56 7.07
C GLY A 369 8.85 -5.32 6.30
N GLY A 370 7.77 -5.69 6.95
CA GLY A 370 6.74 -6.48 6.32
C GLY A 370 5.35 -6.15 6.80
N MET A 371 4.38 -6.54 5.99
CA MET A 371 2.97 -6.41 6.30
C MET A 371 2.44 -7.65 7.04
N ASP A 372 1.32 -7.48 7.68
CA ASP A 372 0.58 -8.57 8.33
C ASP A 372 0.33 -9.77 7.40
N ARG A 373 0.12 -9.53 6.11
CA ARG A 373 -0.03 -10.58 5.08
C ARG A 373 1.24 -11.41 4.84
N ASP A 374 2.41 -10.84 5.07
CA ASP A 374 3.69 -11.52 4.83
C ASP A 374 3.91 -12.64 5.84
N LEU A 375 3.36 -12.50 7.06
CA LEU A 375 3.33 -13.58 8.04
C LEU A 375 2.64 -14.83 7.50
N VAL A 376 1.50 -14.66 6.86
CA VAL A 376 0.72 -15.77 6.28
C VAL A 376 1.44 -16.31 5.05
N MET A 377 1.84 -15.43 4.12
CA MET A 377 2.49 -15.84 2.88
C MET A 377 3.77 -16.63 3.11
N MET A 378 4.64 -16.18 4.02
CA MET A 378 5.90 -16.86 4.30
C MET A 378 5.68 -18.22 4.98
N LYS A 379 4.69 -18.30 5.87
CA LYS A 379 4.35 -19.56 6.52
C LYS A 379 3.76 -20.58 5.55
N GLU A 380 2.78 -20.18 4.76
CA GLU A 380 2.04 -21.11 3.89
C GLU A 380 2.81 -21.50 2.63
N SER A 381 3.51 -20.53 2.01
CA SER A 381 4.19 -20.76 0.73
C SER A 381 5.63 -21.29 0.89
N TYR A 382 6.30 -20.96 2.02
CA TYR A 382 7.73 -21.24 2.20
C TYR A 382 8.06 -22.02 3.49
N ASP A 383 7.06 -22.40 4.29
CA ASP A 383 7.24 -23.05 5.60
C ASP A 383 8.19 -22.27 6.53
N MET A 384 8.06 -20.93 6.51
CA MET A 384 8.87 -20.03 7.31
C MET A 384 8.03 -19.37 8.39
N ASP A 385 8.39 -19.59 9.65
CA ASP A 385 7.80 -18.89 10.78
C ASP A 385 8.48 -17.53 10.96
N LEU A 386 7.70 -16.46 10.77
CA LEU A 386 8.09 -15.09 11.10
C LEU A 386 7.51 -14.71 12.45
N LYS A 387 8.22 -13.83 13.12
CA LYS A 387 7.79 -13.20 14.37
C LYS A 387 7.74 -11.68 14.19
N ALA A 388 6.61 -11.09 14.54
CA ALA A 388 6.54 -9.65 14.73
C ALA A 388 7.25 -9.27 16.04
N VAL A 389 8.02 -8.20 16.00
CA VAL A 389 8.68 -7.63 17.19
C VAL A 389 8.31 -6.16 17.31
N PRO A 390 8.49 -5.51 18.49
CA PRO A 390 8.10 -4.13 18.71
C PRO A 390 8.72 -3.16 17.68
N MET A 391 8.05 -2.03 17.49
CA MET A 391 8.59 -0.93 16.71
C MET A 391 9.89 -0.43 17.31
N THR A 392 10.84 -0.13 16.44
CA THR A 392 12.22 0.19 16.82
C THR A 392 12.40 1.69 17.08
N TYR A 393 13.28 2.03 18.01
CA TYR A 393 13.73 3.40 18.28
C TYR A 393 15.20 3.41 18.77
N PRO A 394 15.92 4.55 18.68
CA PRO A 394 17.30 4.66 19.18
C PRO A 394 17.36 4.54 20.71
N GLU A 395 18.49 4.09 21.24
CA GLU A 395 18.74 4.08 22.68
C GLU A 395 18.54 5.46 23.31
N GLY A 396 17.90 5.48 24.47
CA GLY A 396 17.55 6.71 25.18
C GLY A 396 16.28 7.41 24.68
N SER A 397 15.64 6.91 23.64
CA SER A 397 14.27 7.27 23.24
C SER A 397 13.26 6.33 23.91
N GLU A 398 12.02 6.79 24.03
CA GLU A 398 10.90 6.00 24.57
C GLU A 398 9.95 5.49 23.48
N ALA A 399 10.12 5.95 22.23
CA ALA A 399 9.34 5.60 21.06
C ALA A 399 10.09 6.01 19.78
N PRO A 400 9.66 5.57 18.58
CA PRO A 400 10.15 6.10 17.32
C PRO A 400 10.02 7.63 17.26
N LYS A 401 11.04 8.33 16.80
CA LYS A 401 11.02 9.79 16.73
C LYS A 401 10.04 10.32 15.67
N MET A 402 9.76 9.52 14.63
CA MET A 402 8.78 9.83 13.61
C MET A 402 7.71 8.75 13.57
N TYR A 403 6.47 9.17 13.39
CA TYR A 403 5.37 8.28 13.13
C TYR A 403 4.88 8.58 11.71
N SER A 404 5.49 7.92 10.74
CA SER A 404 5.20 8.10 9.32
C SER A 404 4.14 7.15 8.79
N TYR A 405 3.61 6.26 9.64
CA TYR A 405 2.49 5.42 9.21
C TYR A 405 1.27 6.31 9.00
N GLU A 406 1.24 6.93 7.84
CA GLU A 406 0.08 7.70 7.36
C GLU A 406 -1.19 6.89 7.56
N TYR A 407 -1.13 5.59 7.24
CA TYR A 407 -2.21 4.64 7.45
C TYR A 407 -2.73 4.57 8.89
N ALA A 408 -1.90 4.81 9.88
CA ALA A 408 -2.33 4.75 11.28
C ALA A 408 -3.31 5.86 11.67
N LYS A 409 -3.30 6.97 10.95
CA LYS A 409 -4.16 8.13 11.20
C LYS A 409 -5.13 8.43 10.06
N GLN A 410 -4.85 7.91 8.86
CA GLN A 410 -5.65 8.20 7.67
C GLN A 410 -6.89 7.31 7.61
N ARG A 411 -7.98 7.95 7.25
CA ARG A 411 -9.27 7.31 6.97
C ARG A 411 -9.62 7.28 5.49
N ASN A 412 -8.88 8.00 4.67
CA ASN A 412 -8.92 7.87 3.22
C ASN A 412 -7.68 7.12 2.72
N SER A 413 -7.72 6.68 1.50
CA SER A 413 -6.61 5.95 0.88
C SER A 413 -5.63 6.86 0.12
N GLY A 414 -5.69 8.18 0.36
CA GLY A 414 -4.82 9.17 -0.27
C GLY A 414 -5.01 9.31 -1.77
N MET A 415 -4.69 8.29 -2.56
CA MET A 415 -4.72 8.33 -4.03
C MET A 415 -5.79 7.42 -4.66
N LYS A 416 -6.85 7.09 -3.94
CA LYS A 416 -7.95 6.25 -4.43
C LYS A 416 -9.23 7.06 -4.54
N ASN A 417 -9.14 8.19 -5.24
CA ASN A 417 -10.26 9.07 -5.50
C ASN A 417 -10.94 8.70 -6.82
N THR A 418 -12.23 8.89 -6.89
CA THR A 418 -13.00 8.77 -8.13
C THR A 418 -13.52 10.13 -8.50
N VAL A 419 -13.03 10.69 -9.60
CA VAL A 419 -13.43 11.99 -10.13
C VAL A 419 -14.45 11.82 -11.25
N VAL A 420 -15.33 12.81 -11.39
CA VAL A 420 -16.29 12.92 -12.50
C VAL A 420 -15.70 13.84 -13.55
N THR A 421 -15.61 13.40 -14.79
CA THR A 421 -15.12 14.24 -15.89
C THR A 421 -16.25 15.05 -16.51
N THR A 422 -15.89 16.13 -17.21
CA THR A 422 -16.87 16.95 -17.97
C THR A 422 -17.45 16.24 -19.20
N SER A 423 -16.98 15.05 -19.53
CA SER A 423 -17.62 14.15 -20.53
C SER A 423 -18.85 13.44 -19.99
N CYS A 424 -19.05 13.40 -18.67
CA CYS A 424 -20.23 12.82 -18.06
C CYS A 424 -21.46 13.69 -18.29
N GLU A 425 -22.45 13.19 -19.03
CA GLU A 425 -23.67 13.94 -19.37
C GLU A 425 -24.65 14.03 -18.17
N GLU A 426 -24.62 13.08 -17.24
CA GLU A 426 -25.55 12.96 -16.11
C GLU A 426 -24.78 12.75 -14.78
N PRO A 427 -23.99 13.73 -14.31
CA PRO A 427 -23.18 13.62 -13.09
C PRO A 427 -24.02 13.30 -11.85
N GLU A 428 -25.27 13.75 -11.78
CA GLU A 428 -26.20 13.45 -10.70
C GLU A 428 -26.52 11.95 -10.58
N LYS A 429 -26.66 11.27 -11.71
CA LYS A 429 -26.95 9.83 -11.71
C LYS A 429 -25.73 9.03 -11.29
N VAL A 430 -24.56 9.35 -11.81
CA VAL A 430 -23.34 8.63 -11.44
C VAL A 430 -23.01 8.85 -9.98
N LEU A 431 -23.21 10.06 -9.44
CA LEU A 431 -23.03 10.32 -8.00
C LEU A 431 -24.00 9.50 -7.15
N THR A 432 -25.26 9.31 -7.59
CA THR A 432 -26.22 8.46 -6.91
C THR A 432 -25.76 7.00 -6.88
N VAL A 433 -25.18 6.48 -7.97
CA VAL A 433 -24.58 5.14 -8.00
C VAL A 433 -23.42 5.04 -7.02
N LEU A 434 -22.53 6.04 -7.00
CA LEU A 434 -21.35 6.04 -6.12
C LEU A 434 -21.74 6.18 -4.64
N ASP A 435 -22.78 6.95 -4.33
CA ASP A 435 -23.28 7.12 -2.96
C ASP A 435 -23.93 5.85 -2.40
N TRP A 436 -24.47 4.99 -3.26
CA TRP A 436 -25.00 3.71 -2.82
C TRP A 436 -23.95 2.88 -2.06
N PHE A 437 -22.67 2.95 -2.43
CA PHE A 437 -21.58 2.25 -1.74
C PHE A 437 -21.33 2.73 -0.30
N PHE A 438 -21.97 3.84 0.11
CA PHE A 438 -21.96 4.41 1.46
C PHE A 438 -23.31 4.26 2.18
N SER A 439 -24.33 3.70 1.53
CA SER A 439 -25.59 3.30 2.17
C SER A 439 -25.41 2.07 3.04
N THR A 440 -26.41 1.75 3.87
CA THR A 440 -26.37 0.57 4.73
C THR A 440 -26.16 -0.72 3.93
N ASP A 441 -26.90 -0.92 2.86
CA ASP A 441 -26.82 -2.12 2.03
C ASP A 441 -25.55 -2.13 1.16
N GLY A 442 -25.21 -1.00 0.56
CA GLY A 442 -24.02 -0.86 -0.27
C GLY A 442 -22.72 -1.05 0.52
N ALA A 443 -22.58 -0.43 1.67
CA ALA A 443 -21.43 -0.63 2.55
C ALA A 443 -21.33 -2.07 3.03
N SER A 444 -22.47 -2.71 3.30
CA SER A 444 -22.51 -4.14 3.61
C SER A 444 -22.01 -5.00 2.44
N ALA A 445 -22.49 -4.75 1.23
CA ALA A 445 -22.05 -5.47 0.03
C ALA A 445 -20.56 -5.28 -0.25
N VAL A 446 -20.07 -4.04 -0.12
CA VAL A 446 -18.64 -3.69 -0.25
C VAL A 446 -17.76 -4.51 0.67
N ASN A 447 -18.15 -4.67 1.93
CA ASN A 447 -17.29 -5.29 2.94
C ASN A 447 -17.49 -6.81 3.06
N PHE A 448 -18.69 -7.31 2.81
CA PHE A 448 -19.04 -8.71 3.08
C PHE A 448 -19.54 -9.47 1.84
N GLY A 449 -19.84 -8.78 0.74
CA GLY A 449 -20.54 -9.35 -0.40
C GLY A 449 -22.05 -9.32 -0.23
N PHE A 450 -22.76 -9.90 -1.20
CA PHE A 450 -24.22 -9.76 -1.29
C PHE A 450 -25.00 -10.80 -0.47
N ASN A 451 -24.53 -12.03 -0.38
CA ASN A 451 -25.33 -13.12 0.18
C ASN A 451 -24.67 -13.80 1.39
N GLU A 452 -25.47 -13.98 2.45
CA GLU A 452 -25.10 -14.85 3.56
C GLU A 452 -24.91 -16.31 3.09
N GLY A 453 -23.86 -16.96 3.61
CA GLY A 453 -23.48 -18.31 3.23
C GLY A 453 -22.64 -18.40 1.96
N GLU A 454 -22.43 -17.31 1.23
CA GLU A 454 -21.60 -17.24 0.03
C GLU A 454 -20.20 -16.64 0.32
N SER A 455 -20.12 -15.53 1.04
CA SER A 455 -18.91 -14.83 1.41
C SER A 455 -18.83 -14.49 2.90
N TYR A 456 -19.97 -14.43 3.57
CA TYR A 456 -20.07 -14.15 5.01
C TYR A 456 -21.15 -14.98 5.68
N GLU A 457 -21.11 -15.04 7.00
CA GLU A 457 -22.17 -15.54 7.87
C GLU A 457 -22.49 -14.51 8.95
N VAL A 458 -23.65 -14.68 9.63
CA VAL A 458 -24.03 -13.82 10.74
C VAL A 458 -23.86 -14.58 12.06
N VAL A 459 -22.89 -14.16 12.85
CA VAL A 459 -22.57 -14.74 14.17
C VAL A 459 -22.94 -13.73 15.26
N ASN A 460 -23.87 -14.08 16.14
CA ASN A 460 -24.36 -13.19 17.21
C ASN A 460 -24.84 -11.81 16.71
N GLY A 461 -25.40 -11.75 15.51
CA GLY A 461 -25.91 -10.52 14.91
C GLY A 461 -24.84 -9.68 14.19
N VAL A 462 -23.59 -10.15 14.10
CA VAL A 462 -22.49 -9.49 13.41
C VAL A 462 -22.11 -10.27 12.16
N LYS A 463 -21.95 -9.58 11.02
CA LYS A 463 -21.46 -10.18 9.78
C LYS A 463 -19.97 -10.49 9.92
N GLN A 464 -19.58 -11.70 9.59
CA GLN A 464 -18.19 -12.16 9.61
C GLN A 464 -17.88 -12.87 8.31
N TRP A 465 -16.69 -12.71 7.78
CA TRP A 465 -16.25 -13.43 6.60
C TRP A 465 -16.23 -14.93 6.84
N LEU A 466 -16.55 -15.68 5.81
CA LEU A 466 -16.21 -17.09 5.78
C LEU A 466 -14.69 -17.25 5.66
N PRO A 467 -14.09 -18.32 6.24
CA PRO A 467 -12.63 -18.46 6.32
C PRO A 467 -11.90 -18.29 4.99
N PHE A 468 -12.44 -18.82 3.88
CA PHE A 468 -11.82 -18.75 2.57
C PHE A 468 -11.69 -17.31 2.01
N MET A 469 -12.47 -16.36 2.51
CA MET A 469 -12.41 -14.96 2.06
C MET A 469 -11.02 -14.32 2.28
N ASN A 470 -10.24 -14.88 3.21
CA ASN A 470 -8.87 -14.45 3.48
C ASN A 470 -7.82 -15.15 2.59
N GLU A 471 -8.26 -16.01 1.68
CA GLU A 471 -7.42 -16.83 0.81
C GLU A 471 -7.40 -16.29 -0.63
N ARG A 472 -6.66 -16.98 -1.49
CA ARG A 472 -6.60 -16.77 -2.93
C ARG A 472 -7.03 -18.02 -3.67
N ASN A 473 -7.62 -17.85 -4.85
CA ASN A 473 -7.98 -18.95 -5.73
C ASN A 473 -6.72 -19.53 -6.44
N GLU A 474 -6.92 -20.53 -7.30
CA GLU A 474 -5.85 -21.19 -8.07
C GLU A 474 -5.07 -20.22 -8.98
N ASP A 475 -5.70 -19.13 -9.41
CA ASP A 475 -5.09 -18.08 -10.23
C ASP A 475 -4.47 -16.94 -9.38
N LEU A 476 -4.30 -17.14 -8.08
CA LEU A 476 -3.77 -16.18 -7.11
C LEU A 476 -4.63 -14.90 -6.94
N VAL A 477 -5.89 -14.94 -7.36
CA VAL A 477 -6.85 -13.85 -7.15
C VAL A 477 -7.44 -13.96 -5.75
N SER A 478 -7.46 -12.86 -5.01
CA SER A 478 -8.08 -12.80 -3.68
C SER A 478 -9.59 -13.07 -3.78
N TYR A 479 -10.12 -13.89 -2.89
CA TYR A 479 -11.57 -14.08 -2.79
C TYR A 479 -12.31 -12.80 -2.35
N GLU A 480 -11.66 -11.92 -1.57
CA GLU A 480 -12.19 -10.58 -1.29
C GLU A 480 -12.46 -9.81 -2.58
N LEU A 481 -11.52 -9.80 -3.53
CA LEU A 481 -11.69 -9.12 -4.82
C LEU A 481 -12.84 -9.70 -5.66
N ILE A 482 -13.13 -11.00 -5.51
CA ILE A 482 -14.18 -11.69 -6.25
C ILE A 482 -15.57 -11.36 -5.68
N TYR A 483 -15.72 -11.39 -4.35
CA TYR A 483 -17.00 -11.34 -3.66
C TYR A 483 -17.33 -9.99 -3.02
N ALA A 484 -16.32 -9.15 -2.78
CA ALA A 484 -16.43 -7.87 -2.09
C ALA A 484 -15.61 -6.81 -2.85
N LEU A 485 -15.44 -5.63 -2.27
CA LEU A 485 -14.67 -4.56 -2.87
C LEU A 485 -13.47 -4.20 -1.98
N ASP A 486 -12.26 -4.34 -2.50
CA ASP A 486 -11.02 -3.96 -1.82
C ASP A 486 -10.42 -2.64 -2.33
N GLU A 487 -10.96 -2.12 -3.43
CA GLU A 487 -10.55 -0.86 -4.05
C GLU A 487 -11.72 -0.20 -4.81
N GLY A 488 -11.75 1.11 -4.81
CA GLY A 488 -12.81 1.90 -5.44
C GLY A 488 -13.52 2.80 -4.44
N PRO A 489 -14.43 3.68 -4.91
CA PRO A 489 -15.20 4.59 -4.07
C PRO A 489 -16.10 3.77 -3.16
N SER A 490 -15.86 3.80 -1.85
CA SER A 490 -16.59 2.93 -0.92
C SER A 490 -16.29 3.23 0.54
N PHE A 491 -17.19 2.77 1.40
CA PHE A 491 -16.94 2.72 2.84
C PHE A 491 -16.36 1.36 3.24
N GLN A 492 -15.17 1.36 3.83
CA GLN A 492 -14.40 0.16 4.18
C GLN A 492 -14.33 -0.04 5.71
N ILE A 493 -14.52 -1.27 6.16
CA ILE A 493 -14.36 -1.68 7.56
C ILE A 493 -12.95 -2.26 7.73
N VAL A 494 -12.10 -1.60 8.51
CA VAL A 494 -10.69 -1.96 8.70
C VAL A 494 -10.53 -3.38 9.27
N ASN A 495 -11.35 -3.72 10.26
CA ASN A 495 -11.21 -4.97 11.01
C ASN A 495 -12.07 -6.13 10.48
N LYS A 496 -12.67 -6.01 9.28
CA LYS A 496 -13.52 -7.04 8.69
C LYS A 496 -12.87 -8.42 8.55
N ARG A 497 -11.54 -8.44 8.44
CA ARG A 497 -10.72 -9.67 8.32
C ARG A 497 -10.39 -10.34 9.65
N ASN A 498 -10.47 -9.63 10.77
CA ASN A 498 -10.00 -10.13 12.07
C ASN A 498 -10.63 -11.47 12.49
N PRO A 499 -11.95 -11.70 12.29
CA PRO A 499 -12.58 -12.97 12.69
C PRO A 499 -12.02 -14.21 11.99
N VAL A 500 -11.44 -14.05 10.80
CA VAL A 500 -10.87 -15.15 10.00
C VAL A 500 -9.34 -15.08 9.89
N SER A 501 -8.72 -14.10 10.56
CA SER A 501 -7.26 -13.97 10.61
C SER A 501 -6.67 -14.93 11.63
N ALA A 502 -5.50 -15.47 11.32
CA ALA A 502 -4.77 -16.29 12.29
C ALA A 502 -4.34 -15.46 13.51
N ASP A 503 -4.33 -16.08 14.69
CA ASP A 503 -3.99 -15.41 15.96
C ASP A 503 -2.65 -14.65 15.91
N TYR A 504 -1.64 -15.24 15.26
CA TYR A 504 -0.32 -14.63 15.14
C TYR A 504 -0.33 -13.34 14.29
N VAL A 505 -1.29 -13.19 13.36
CA VAL A 505 -1.49 -11.95 12.57
C VAL A 505 -2.11 -10.86 13.45
N ILE A 506 -3.11 -11.23 14.25
CA ILE A 506 -3.77 -10.32 15.20
C ILE A 506 -2.77 -9.87 16.27
N GLU A 507 -1.94 -10.79 16.76
CA GLU A 507 -0.90 -10.49 17.74
C GLU A 507 0.15 -9.53 17.17
N ALA A 508 0.59 -9.72 15.93
CA ALA A 508 1.51 -8.82 15.26
C ALA A 508 0.98 -7.39 15.19
N LYS A 509 -0.27 -7.22 14.80
CA LYS A 509 -0.92 -5.89 14.76
C LYS A 509 -0.95 -5.24 16.16
N LYS A 510 -1.23 -6.01 17.22
CA LYS A 510 -1.21 -5.51 18.60
C LYS A 510 0.19 -5.07 19.03
N ILE A 511 1.22 -5.85 18.69
CA ILE A 511 2.62 -5.53 18.99
C ILE A 511 3.02 -4.21 18.31
N TRP A 512 2.69 -4.03 17.04
CA TRP A 512 3.03 -2.82 16.30
C TRP A 512 2.21 -1.60 16.69
N LEU A 513 0.97 -1.80 17.17
CA LEU A 513 0.12 -0.74 17.70
C LEU A 513 0.52 -0.29 19.11
N ASP A 514 1.30 -1.10 19.85
CA ASP A 514 1.77 -0.78 21.20
C ASP A 514 2.94 0.23 21.15
N VAL A 515 2.64 1.40 20.57
CA VAL A 515 3.57 2.52 20.43
C VAL A 515 2.92 3.78 20.95
N ASP A 516 3.60 4.46 21.86
CA ASP A 516 3.17 5.78 22.33
C ASP A 516 3.46 6.86 21.29
N THR A 517 2.52 7.06 20.34
CA THR A 517 2.66 8.06 19.28
C THR A 517 2.73 9.50 19.79
N SER A 518 2.37 9.77 21.04
CA SER A 518 2.48 11.09 21.65
C SER A 518 3.93 11.52 21.90
N LYS A 519 4.87 10.57 21.83
CA LYS A 519 6.31 10.79 21.98
C LYS A 519 7.01 11.10 20.66
N ALA A 520 6.34 10.95 19.54
CA ALA A 520 6.92 11.30 18.24
C ALA A 520 7.27 12.79 18.18
N LEU A 521 8.40 13.09 17.56
CA LEU A 521 8.87 14.46 17.33
C LEU A 521 8.40 14.99 15.98
N TYR A 522 8.21 14.09 15.02
CA TYR A 522 7.86 14.41 13.65
C TYR A 522 6.69 13.57 13.16
N SER A 523 5.98 14.11 12.18
CA SER A 523 5.03 13.35 11.37
C SER A 523 5.28 13.60 9.89
N ALA A 524 4.78 12.70 9.04
CA ALA A 524 4.72 12.96 7.61
C ALA A 524 3.84 14.20 7.33
N THR A 525 4.12 14.87 6.23
CA THR A 525 3.23 15.93 5.72
C THR A 525 1.90 15.32 5.27
N PRO A 526 0.78 16.03 5.45
CA PRO A 526 -0.46 15.64 4.78
C PRO A 526 -0.30 15.69 3.25
N THR A 527 -1.27 15.16 2.52
CA THR A 527 -1.30 15.28 1.07
C THR A 527 -1.50 16.74 0.68
N LEU A 528 -0.43 17.38 0.19
CA LEU A 528 -0.45 18.78 -0.22
C LEU A 528 -0.88 18.92 -1.68
N ALA A 529 -1.65 19.95 -1.97
CA ALA A 529 -1.95 20.39 -3.33
C ALA A 529 -1.03 21.54 -3.73
N PHE A 530 -0.48 21.46 -4.94
CA PHE A 530 0.35 22.51 -5.52
C PHE A 530 -0.39 23.15 -6.69
N THR A 531 -0.26 24.46 -6.83
CA THR A 531 -0.78 25.15 -8.01
C THR A 531 -0.04 24.70 -9.27
N ALA A 532 -0.61 24.94 -10.45
CA ALA A 532 0.05 24.61 -11.71
C ALA A 532 1.41 25.32 -11.85
N GLU A 533 1.50 26.60 -11.42
CA GLU A 533 2.74 27.38 -11.43
C GLU A 533 3.79 26.78 -10.47
N GLU A 534 3.41 26.46 -9.23
CA GLU A 534 4.30 25.77 -8.27
C GLU A 534 4.76 24.42 -8.82
N SER A 535 3.86 23.61 -9.41
CA SER A 535 4.18 22.29 -9.97
C SER A 535 5.18 22.40 -11.14
N GLU A 536 5.00 23.35 -12.04
CA GLU A 536 5.92 23.59 -13.17
C GLU A 536 7.30 24.03 -12.69
N ASP A 537 7.32 24.98 -11.75
CA ASP A 537 8.55 25.52 -11.18
C ASP A 537 9.32 24.50 -10.33
N MET A 538 8.60 23.68 -9.56
CA MET A 538 9.19 22.62 -8.75
C MET A 538 9.78 21.47 -9.55
N ALA A 539 9.21 21.11 -10.69
CA ALA A 539 9.45 19.83 -11.36
C ALA A 539 10.94 19.53 -11.59
N SER A 540 11.73 20.50 -12.04
CA SER A 540 13.15 20.31 -12.28
C SER A 540 13.97 20.33 -10.97
N VAL A 541 13.69 21.30 -10.10
CA VAL A 541 14.42 21.48 -8.82
C VAL A 541 14.22 20.27 -7.92
N ASN A 542 12.98 19.81 -7.78
CA ASN A 542 12.64 18.64 -6.97
C ASN A 542 13.32 17.36 -7.51
N THR A 543 13.30 17.15 -8.83
CA THR A 543 13.93 15.98 -9.46
C THR A 543 15.45 15.99 -9.26
N ASP A 544 16.09 17.12 -9.43
CA ASP A 544 17.53 17.26 -9.28
C ASP A 544 17.98 17.06 -7.82
N ILE A 545 17.27 17.68 -6.87
CA ILE A 545 17.52 17.49 -5.43
C ILE A 545 17.31 16.03 -5.05
N TRP A 546 16.15 15.45 -5.42
CA TRP A 546 15.80 14.07 -5.11
C TRP A 546 16.87 13.08 -5.61
N THR A 547 17.30 13.22 -6.87
CA THR A 547 18.35 12.38 -7.47
C THR A 547 19.68 12.53 -6.76
N THR A 548 20.02 13.76 -6.36
CA THR A 548 21.26 14.04 -5.63
C THR A 548 21.23 13.43 -4.23
N VAL A 549 20.14 13.61 -3.50
CA VAL A 549 19.93 12.97 -2.18
C VAL A 549 20.05 11.46 -2.29
N ALA A 550 19.30 10.84 -3.21
CA ALA A 550 19.35 9.39 -3.41
C ALA A 550 20.78 8.88 -3.67
N THR A 551 21.52 9.60 -4.51
CA THR A 551 22.90 9.22 -4.88
C THR A 551 23.89 9.39 -3.73
N GLU A 552 23.90 10.55 -3.09
CA GLU A 552 24.90 10.86 -2.05
C GLU A 552 24.62 10.07 -0.76
N ILE A 553 23.35 9.91 -0.37
CA ILE A 553 22.98 9.08 0.79
C ILE A 553 23.40 7.62 0.55
N SER A 554 23.15 7.07 -0.64
CA SER A 554 23.61 5.71 -0.96
C SER A 554 25.14 5.58 -0.88
N ARG A 555 25.90 6.61 -1.29
CA ARG A 555 27.37 6.61 -1.19
C ARG A 555 27.87 6.64 0.25
N PHE A 556 27.22 7.42 1.13
CA PHE A 556 27.51 7.40 2.57
C PHE A 556 27.16 6.03 3.18
N MET A 557 25.99 5.51 2.89
CA MET A 557 25.52 4.20 3.39
C MET A 557 26.47 3.05 3.01
N MET A 558 26.94 3.02 1.76
CA MET A 558 27.87 1.99 1.29
C MET A 558 29.33 2.24 1.72
N GLY A 559 29.62 3.37 2.37
CA GLY A 559 31.00 3.74 2.75
C GLY A 559 31.88 4.13 1.57
N GLU A 560 31.31 4.39 0.39
CA GLU A 560 32.05 4.93 -0.77
C GLU A 560 32.52 6.36 -0.49
N GLN A 561 31.77 7.10 0.30
CA GLN A 561 32.11 8.39 0.86
C GLN A 561 32.13 8.29 2.38
N PRO A 562 33.21 8.67 3.08
CA PRO A 562 33.25 8.69 4.54
C PRO A 562 32.19 9.66 5.09
N LEU A 563 31.42 9.26 6.07
CA LEU A 563 30.48 10.13 6.78
C LEU A 563 31.26 10.86 7.89
N THR A 564 31.60 12.12 7.65
CA THR A 564 32.27 13.03 8.59
C THR A 564 31.52 14.35 8.62
N ASP A 565 31.77 15.19 9.63
CA ASP A 565 31.11 16.50 9.69
C ASP A 565 31.41 17.34 8.43
N GLU A 566 32.65 17.27 7.91
CA GLU A 566 33.04 17.99 6.71
C GLU A 566 32.34 17.51 5.46
N THR A 567 32.24 16.19 5.25
CA THR A 567 31.59 15.62 4.06
C THR A 567 30.11 15.76 4.10
N TRP A 568 29.48 15.64 5.30
CA TRP A 568 28.06 15.88 5.48
C TRP A 568 27.70 17.35 5.24
N GLN A 569 28.48 18.30 5.80
CA GLN A 569 28.23 19.72 5.55
C GLN A 569 28.37 20.06 4.07
N ALA A 570 29.39 19.53 3.38
CA ALA A 570 29.55 19.74 1.94
C ALA A 570 28.38 19.19 1.12
N TYR A 571 27.76 18.09 1.56
CA TYR A 571 26.54 17.56 0.98
C TYR A 571 25.36 18.51 1.23
N CYS A 572 25.16 18.98 2.46
CA CYS A 572 24.08 19.93 2.80
C CYS A 572 24.21 21.23 2.00
N ASP A 573 25.42 21.82 1.96
CA ASP A 573 25.72 23.05 1.17
C ASP A 573 25.41 22.85 -0.32
N ARG A 574 25.64 21.64 -0.84
CA ARG A 574 25.30 21.31 -2.24
C ARG A 574 23.79 21.29 -2.46
N ILE A 575 23.01 20.62 -1.59
CA ILE A 575 21.55 20.59 -1.68
C ILE A 575 20.98 22.00 -1.58
N ASP A 576 21.46 22.81 -0.64
CA ASP A 576 21.04 24.21 -0.49
C ASP A 576 21.28 25.02 -1.78
N SER A 577 22.46 24.82 -2.40
CA SER A 577 22.80 25.52 -3.65
C SER A 577 21.95 25.12 -4.87
N MET A 578 21.18 24.03 -4.78
CA MET A 578 20.31 23.55 -5.86
C MET A 578 18.92 24.21 -5.85
N GLY A 579 18.65 25.12 -4.90
CA GLY A 579 17.39 25.84 -4.79
C GLY A 579 16.43 25.22 -3.78
N LEU A 580 16.96 24.63 -2.72
CA LEU A 580 16.16 24.07 -1.63
C LEU A 580 15.25 25.12 -0.99
N ASP A 581 15.72 26.35 -0.82
CA ASP A 581 14.96 27.48 -0.28
C ASP A 581 13.67 27.75 -1.08
N ARG A 582 13.76 27.67 -2.40
CA ARG A 582 12.57 27.81 -3.27
C ARG A 582 11.64 26.62 -3.15
N LEU A 583 12.16 25.41 -3.11
CA LEU A 583 11.35 24.20 -2.91
C LEU A 583 10.61 24.27 -1.57
N GLN A 584 11.29 24.71 -0.51
CA GLN A 584 10.71 24.89 0.82
C GLN A 584 9.57 25.93 0.80
N GLU A 585 9.74 27.06 0.13
CA GLU A 585 8.68 28.07 -0.03
C GLU A 585 7.41 27.49 -0.65
N PHE A 586 7.53 26.66 -1.69
CA PHE A 586 6.36 26.01 -2.30
C PHE A 586 5.65 25.05 -1.33
N TYR A 587 6.41 24.23 -0.61
CA TYR A 587 5.84 23.33 0.38
C TYR A 587 5.19 24.07 1.55
N GLU A 588 5.80 25.13 2.06
CA GLU A 588 5.23 25.98 3.12
C GLU A 588 3.94 26.66 2.67
N ASN A 589 3.88 27.18 1.43
CA ASN A 589 2.68 27.77 0.86
C ASN A 589 1.54 26.74 0.72
N ALA A 590 1.85 25.55 0.19
CA ALA A 590 0.87 24.47 0.07
C ALA A 590 0.38 23.98 1.44
N TYR A 591 1.29 23.89 2.42
CA TYR A 591 0.93 23.50 3.78
C TYR A 591 0.05 24.55 4.48
N ALA A 592 0.35 25.84 4.30
CA ALA A 592 -0.50 26.91 4.81
C ALA A 592 -1.92 26.85 4.22
N ARG A 593 -2.04 26.66 2.89
CA ARG A 593 -3.35 26.45 2.25
C ARG A 593 -4.09 25.24 2.82
N TYR A 594 -3.40 24.12 3.00
CA TYR A 594 -3.99 22.92 3.63
C TYR A 594 -4.50 23.19 5.05
N GLN A 595 -3.76 23.96 5.85
CA GLN A 595 -4.19 24.30 7.21
C GLN A 595 -5.46 25.17 7.22
N ASP A 596 -5.64 26.01 6.21
CA ASP A 596 -6.77 26.93 6.07
C ASP A 596 -8.06 26.28 5.49
N ARG A 597 -7.99 25.03 4.97
CA ARG A 597 -9.15 24.27 4.42
C ARG A 597 -10.24 23.96 5.44
#